data_62f6635c69fd2729c5816ebc334c8aac
#
_entry.id   62f6635c69fd2729c5816ebc334c8aac
#
_cell.length_a   1.000
_cell.length_b   1.000
_cell.length_c   1.000
_cell.angle_alpha   90.00
_cell.angle_beta   90.00
_cell.angle_gamma   90.00
#
_symmetry.space_group_name_H-M   'P 1'
#
loop_
_entity.id
_entity.type
_entity.pdbx_description
1 polymer ?
#
loop_
_entity_poly.entity_id
_entity_poly.type
_entity_poly.pdbx_seq_one_letter_code
_entity_poly.pdbx_strand_id
1 'polypeptide(L)'
;TAPTVDAVVFDLGGVLVDWNPRYLYRKIFSTEAEVEDFLARVCTAEWNQEQDRGRPWAEAVKLLQAQFPQHADEIAAYHLRWPETLNGELPESVALLEQLRSEPVRLLALTNWSAETFPVARERFAFLQWFEDIIVSGEEKVIKPEAEIFGLLVQRHGLMPERTVFIDDSLRNVEAARALGFRGIHFTGTDSLRNGLQALGLLQHA
;
A
#
# COMPACT_ATOMS: atom_id res chain seq x y z
N THR A 1 30.63 10.07 -3.35
CA THR A 1 29.54 9.74 -4.31
C THR A 1 28.58 8.76 -3.67
N ALA A 2 27.26 9.02 -3.75
CA ALA A 2 26.24 8.11 -3.25
C ALA A 2 26.28 6.79 -4.04
N PRO A 3 26.02 5.64 -3.39
CA PRO A 3 25.96 4.35 -4.09
C PRO A 3 24.91 4.36 -5.21
N THR A 4 25.15 3.60 -6.26
CA THR A 4 24.21 3.40 -7.36
C THR A 4 22.95 2.66 -6.82
N VAL A 5 21.78 3.04 -7.32
CA VAL A 5 20.53 2.35 -6.98
C VAL A 5 20.42 1.04 -7.75
N ASP A 6 20.15 -0.05 -7.05
CA ASP A 6 19.98 -1.40 -7.62
C ASP A 6 18.52 -1.85 -7.63
N ALA A 7 17.70 -1.32 -6.71
CA ALA A 7 16.31 -1.74 -6.54
C ALA A 7 15.42 -0.57 -6.14
N VAL A 8 14.17 -0.63 -6.58
CA VAL A 8 13.14 0.32 -6.22
C VAL A 8 11.95 -0.46 -5.66
N VAL A 9 11.53 -0.12 -4.45
CA VAL A 9 10.43 -0.75 -3.73
C VAL A 9 9.27 0.23 -3.64
N PHE A 10 8.13 -0.17 -4.17
CA PHE A 10 6.91 0.66 -4.20
C PHE A 10 5.91 0.21 -3.14
N ASP A 11 5.31 1.17 -2.44
CA ASP A 11 3.99 1.00 -1.85
C ASP A 11 2.94 0.96 -2.98
N LEU A 12 1.78 0.38 -2.73
CA LEU A 12 0.71 0.27 -3.71
C LEU A 12 -0.43 1.25 -3.43
N GLY A 13 -1.18 1.05 -2.35
CA GLY A 13 -2.30 1.92 -2.01
C GLY A 13 -1.85 3.35 -1.73
N GLY A 14 -2.44 4.33 -2.42
CA GLY A 14 -2.07 5.73 -2.30
C GLY A 14 -0.88 6.16 -3.16
N VAL A 15 -0.18 5.22 -3.79
CA VAL A 15 0.96 5.49 -4.68
C VAL A 15 0.66 5.06 -6.12
N LEU A 16 0.24 3.82 -6.32
CA LEU A 16 -0.05 3.25 -7.64
C LEU A 16 -1.54 2.92 -7.84
N VAL A 17 -2.27 2.68 -6.75
CA VAL A 17 -3.71 2.40 -6.80
C VAL A 17 -4.46 3.34 -5.87
N ASP A 18 -5.64 3.74 -6.30
CA ASP A 18 -6.53 4.62 -5.56
C ASP A 18 -7.48 3.77 -4.71
N TRP A 19 -7.10 3.57 -3.44
CA TRP A 19 -7.90 2.86 -2.45
C TRP A 19 -8.43 3.84 -1.41
N ASN A 20 -9.76 3.79 -1.18
CA ASN A 20 -10.40 4.61 -0.15
C ASN A 20 -11.73 3.96 0.24
N PRO A 21 -11.92 3.60 1.52
CA PRO A 21 -13.18 3.00 1.96
C PRO A 21 -14.38 3.94 1.77
N ARG A 22 -14.16 5.23 1.63
CA ARG A 22 -15.21 6.22 1.38
C ARG A 22 -15.95 5.97 0.07
N TYR A 23 -15.29 5.41 -0.93
CA TYR A 23 -15.94 5.05 -2.20
C TYR A 23 -17.09 4.08 -2.01
N LEU A 24 -16.94 3.12 -1.09
CA LEU A 24 -18.00 2.19 -0.72
C LEU A 24 -19.07 2.89 0.12
N TYR A 25 -18.66 3.57 1.19
CA TYR A 25 -19.61 4.08 2.20
C TYR A 25 -20.41 5.29 1.72
N ARG A 26 -19.94 6.04 0.73
CA ARG A 26 -20.74 7.05 0.03
C ARG A 26 -21.94 6.47 -0.70
N LYS A 27 -21.90 5.18 -1.04
CA LYS A 27 -23.04 4.47 -1.65
C LYS A 27 -24.03 3.97 -0.61
N ILE A 28 -23.61 3.84 0.64
CA ILE A 28 -24.41 3.28 1.74
C ILE A 28 -25.06 4.38 2.57
N PHE A 29 -24.29 5.41 2.92
CA PHE A 29 -24.77 6.54 3.73
C PHE A 29 -25.19 7.71 2.84
N SER A 30 -26.13 8.52 3.37
CA SER A 30 -26.71 9.64 2.61
C SER A 30 -25.86 10.92 2.66
N THR A 31 -25.02 11.08 3.67
CA THR A 31 -24.21 12.30 3.89
C THR A 31 -22.75 11.98 4.14
N GLU A 32 -21.87 12.91 3.80
CA GLU A 32 -20.43 12.81 4.10
C GLU A 32 -20.17 12.73 5.60
N ALA A 33 -20.97 13.46 6.41
CA ALA A 33 -20.85 13.42 7.86
C ALA A 33 -21.07 12.01 8.42
N GLU A 34 -22.05 11.29 7.89
CA GLU A 34 -22.33 9.90 8.27
C GLU A 34 -21.15 8.97 7.88
N VAL A 35 -20.60 9.16 6.68
CA VAL A 35 -19.43 8.40 6.21
C VAL A 35 -18.24 8.62 7.13
N GLU A 36 -17.90 9.88 7.41
CA GLU A 36 -16.76 10.21 8.27
C GLU A 36 -16.95 9.70 9.69
N ASP A 37 -18.13 9.82 10.25
CA ASP A 37 -18.45 9.32 11.59
C ASP A 37 -18.31 7.80 11.67
N PHE A 38 -18.82 7.09 10.67
CA PHE A 38 -18.74 5.62 10.63
C PHE A 38 -17.29 5.13 10.54
N LEU A 39 -16.47 5.76 9.70
CA LEU A 39 -15.06 5.40 9.56
C LEU A 39 -14.21 5.84 10.75
N ALA A 40 -14.63 6.88 11.48
CA ALA A 40 -13.91 7.35 12.66
C ALA A 40 -14.22 6.52 13.91
N ARG A 41 -15.43 5.94 14.02
CA ARG A 41 -15.91 5.27 15.24
C ARG A 41 -16.15 3.78 15.11
N VAL A 42 -16.48 3.29 13.91
CA VAL A 42 -16.88 1.90 13.70
C VAL A 42 -15.81 1.16 12.88
N CYS A 43 -15.79 1.31 11.57
CA CYS A 43 -14.77 0.69 10.71
C CYS A 43 -13.53 1.57 10.62
N THR A 44 -12.80 1.67 11.72
CA THR A 44 -11.63 2.55 11.85
C THR A 44 -10.43 2.04 11.04
N ALA A 45 -9.49 2.95 10.79
CA ALA A 45 -8.21 2.57 10.17
C ALA A 45 -7.46 1.54 11.03
N GLU A 46 -7.51 1.68 12.34
CA GLU A 46 -6.89 0.75 13.28
C GLU A 46 -7.52 -0.64 13.20
N TRP A 47 -8.85 -0.71 13.08
CA TRP A 47 -9.55 -1.97 12.88
C TRP A 47 -9.16 -2.62 11.56
N ASN A 48 -9.12 -1.84 10.48
CA ASN A 48 -8.72 -2.34 9.15
C ASN A 48 -7.26 -2.83 9.14
N GLN A 49 -6.38 -2.15 9.86
CA GLN A 49 -4.97 -2.49 9.93
C GLN A 49 -4.74 -3.92 10.46
N GLU A 50 -5.60 -4.42 11.34
CA GLU A 50 -5.49 -5.78 11.86
C GLU A 50 -5.70 -6.84 10.77
N GLN A 51 -6.51 -6.56 9.73
CA GLN A 51 -6.65 -7.44 8.58
C GLN A 51 -5.40 -7.39 7.71
N ASP A 52 -4.78 -6.22 7.59
CA ASP A 52 -3.49 -6.07 6.91
C ASP A 52 -2.38 -6.85 7.63
N ARG A 53 -2.55 -7.06 8.95
CA ARG A 53 -1.65 -7.88 9.77
C ARG A 53 -1.95 -9.37 9.68
N GLY A 54 -3.06 -9.75 9.06
CA GLY A 54 -3.42 -11.15 8.82
C GLY A 54 -4.64 -11.66 9.57
N ARG A 55 -5.37 -10.80 10.30
CA ARG A 55 -6.63 -11.24 10.93
C ARG A 55 -7.66 -11.57 9.84
N PRO A 56 -8.29 -12.76 9.88
CA PRO A 56 -9.33 -13.12 8.91
C PRO A 56 -10.50 -12.14 8.93
N TRP A 57 -11.02 -11.80 7.76
CA TRP A 57 -12.15 -10.88 7.63
C TRP A 57 -13.40 -11.38 8.37
N ALA A 58 -13.70 -12.68 8.29
CA ALA A 58 -14.84 -13.25 8.98
C ALA A 58 -14.78 -13.00 10.49
N GLU A 59 -13.61 -13.14 11.09
CA GLU A 59 -13.38 -12.85 12.51
C GLU A 59 -13.51 -11.36 12.80
N ALA A 60 -12.87 -10.52 11.99
CA ALA A 60 -12.88 -9.07 12.15
C ALA A 60 -14.30 -8.50 12.10
N VAL A 61 -15.09 -8.95 11.13
CA VAL A 61 -16.49 -8.52 10.97
C VAL A 61 -17.32 -8.95 12.17
N LYS A 62 -17.21 -10.21 12.58
CA LYS A 62 -17.97 -10.76 13.72
C LYS A 62 -17.68 -10.01 15.02
N LEU A 63 -16.40 -9.74 15.30
CA LEU A 63 -16.00 -9.01 16.51
C LEU A 63 -16.55 -7.60 16.53
N LEU A 64 -16.50 -6.91 15.39
CA LEU A 64 -16.98 -5.53 15.30
C LEU A 64 -18.51 -5.46 15.34
N GLN A 65 -19.20 -6.41 14.71
CA GLN A 65 -20.68 -6.50 14.78
C GLN A 65 -21.17 -6.70 16.22
N ALA A 66 -20.41 -7.42 17.04
CA ALA A 66 -20.76 -7.60 18.46
C ALA A 66 -20.69 -6.28 19.23
N GLN A 67 -19.78 -5.37 18.85
CA GLN A 67 -19.65 -4.04 19.45
C GLN A 67 -20.69 -3.03 18.93
N PHE A 68 -21.07 -3.17 17.66
CA PHE A 68 -22.00 -2.25 16.99
C PHE A 68 -23.09 -3.03 16.25
N PRO A 69 -23.99 -3.73 16.99
CA PRO A 69 -25.01 -4.57 16.35
C PRO A 69 -25.96 -3.79 15.43
N GLN A 70 -26.17 -2.50 15.69
CA GLN A 70 -26.98 -1.62 14.84
C GLN A 70 -26.36 -1.34 13.46
N HIS A 71 -25.07 -1.61 13.30
CA HIS A 71 -24.31 -1.42 12.07
C HIS A 71 -23.85 -2.74 11.45
N ALA A 72 -24.51 -3.85 11.77
CA ALA A 72 -24.07 -5.17 11.34
C ALA A 72 -23.90 -5.29 9.82
N ASP A 73 -24.87 -4.76 9.06
CA ASP A 73 -24.83 -4.84 7.59
C ASP A 73 -23.76 -3.92 6.99
N GLU A 74 -23.62 -2.72 7.51
CA GLU A 74 -22.61 -1.77 7.05
C GLU A 74 -21.19 -2.27 7.34
N ILE A 75 -20.97 -2.94 8.46
CA ILE A 75 -19.69 -3.56 8.81
C ILE A 75 -19.39 -4.71 7.85
N ALA A 76 -20.36 -5.59 7.62
CA ALA A 76 -20.20 -6.72 6.69
C ALA A 76 -19.86 -6.25 5.27
N ALA A 77 -20.38 -5.10 4.85
CA ALA A 77 -20.15 -4.54 3.53
C ALA A 77 -18.65 -4.28 3.25
N TYR A 78 -17.88 -3.92 4.26
CA TYR A 78 -16.44 -3.66 4.09
C TYR A 78 -15.72 -4.85 3.46
N HIS A 79 -16.07 -6.05 3.86
CA HIS A 79 -15.52 -7.28 3.29
C HIS A 79 -16.29 -7.72 2.03
N LEU A 80 -17.62 -7.83 2.12
CA LEU A 80 -18.44 -8.36 1.04
C LEU A 80 -18.42 -7.50 -0.23
N ARG A 81 -18.22 -6.21 -0.05
CA ARG A 81 -18.18 -5.21 -1.14
C ARG A 81 -16.81 -4.54 -1.23
N TRP A 82 -15.77 -5.20 -0.74
CA TRP A 82 -14.42 -4.63 -0.71
C TRP A 82 -13.94 -4.12 -2.07
N PRO A 83 -14.22 -4.79 -3.22
CA PRO A 83 -13.80 -4.26 -4.53
C PRO A 83 -14.26 -2.83 -4.81
N GLU A 84 -15.35 -2.38 -4.18
CA GLU A 84 -15.87 -1.01 -4.36
C GLU A 84 -15.04 0.04 -3.61
N THR A 85 -14.10 -0.37 -2.77
CA THR A 85 -13.14 0.54 -2.12
C THR A 85 -11.97 0.89 -3.03
N LEU A 86 -11.77 0.14 -4.13
CA LEU A 86 -10.76 0.40 -5.15
C LEU A 86 -11.36 1.16 -6.32
N ASN A 87 -10.88 2.39 -6.55
CA ASN A 87 -11.35 3.22 -7.66
C ASN A 87 -10.62 2.92 -8.97
N GLY A 88 -9.38 2.45 -8.90
CA GLY A 88 -8.58 2.16 -10.07
C GLY A 88 -7.10 2.42 -9.82
N GLU A 89 -6.31 2.42 -10.90
CA GLU A 89 -4.90 2.79 -10.82
C GLU A 89 -4.73 4.31 -10.80
N LEU A 90 -3.57 4.77 -10.32
CA LEU A 90 -3.11 6.15 -10.43
C LEU A 90 -2.25 6.23 -11.70
N PRO A 91 -2.81 6.66 -12.84
CA PRO A 91 -2.18 6.42 -14.14
C PRO A 91 -0.84 7.12 -14.31
N GLU A 92 -0.66 8.32 -13.75
CA GLU A 92 0.60 9.05 -13.85
C GLU A 92 1.73 8.36 -13.06
N SER A 93 1.42 7.78 -11.89
CA SER A 93 2.38 7.01 -11.10
C SER A 93 2.72 5.68 -11.78
N VAL A 94 1.72 5.02 -12.35
CA VAL A 94 1.93 3.77 -13.11
C VAL A 94 2.80 4.04 -14.34
N ALA A 95 2.65 5.19 -14.99
CA ALA A 95 3.50 5.59 -16.12
C ALA A 95 4.98 5.74 -15.70
N LEU A 96 5.25 6.26 -14.51
CA LEU A 96 6.62 6.34 -13.98
C LEU A 96 7.17 4.93 -13.66
N LEU A 97 6.36 4.06 -13.12
CA LEU A 97 6.74 2.66 -12.91
C LEU A 97 7.09 1.99 -14.25
N GLU A 98 6.31 2.24 -15.29
CA GLU A 98 6.59 1.70 -16.62
C GLU A 98 7.94 2.20 -17.16
N GLN A 99 8.26 3.47 -16.97
CA GLN A 99 9.57 4.01 -17.37
C GLN A 99 10.72 3.33 -16.63
N LEU A 100 10.54 3.01 -15.35
CA LEU A 100 11.55 2.32 -14.54
C LEU A 100 11.85 0.91 -15.06
N ARG A 101 10.95 0.29 -15.81
CA ARG A 101 11.20 -1.03 -16.39
C ARG A 101 12.36 -1.02 -17.40
N SER A 102 12.67 0.13 -17.96
CA SER A 102 13.80 0.30 -18.89
C SER A 102 15.10 0.67 -18.19
N GLU A 103 15.06 0.89 -16.89
CA GLU A 103 16.26 1.19 -16.09
C GLU A 103 16.87 -0.10 -15.54
N PRO A 104 18.20 -0.11 -15.29
CA PRO A 104 18.88 -1.29 -14.74
C PRO A 104 18.63 -1.45 -13.22
N VAL A 105 17.38 -1.50 -12.82
CA VAL A 105 16.96 -1.65 -11.42
C VAL A 105 15.95 -2.79 -11.28
N ARG A 106 15.97 -3.42 -10.12
CA ARG A 106 14.96 -4.42 -9.73
C ARG A 106 13.73 -3.67 -9.25
N LEU A 107 12.54 -4.16 -9.60
CA LEU A 107 11.27 -3.57 -9.17
C LEU A 107 10.57 -4.53 -8.19
N LEU A 108 10.31 -4.04 -7.01
CA LEU A 108 9.66 -4.78 -5.92
C LEU A 108 8.53 -3.93 -5.35
N ALA A 109 7.58 -4.57 -4.69
CA ALA A 109 6.52 -3.87 -3.96
C ALA A 109 6.42 -4.39 -2.54
N LEU A 110 6.06 -3.50 -1.62
CA LEU A 110 5.83 -3.80 -0.21
C LEU A 110 4.55 -3.09 0.22
N THR A 111 3.50 -3.85 0.49
CA THR A 111 2.18 -3.30 0.74
C THR A 111 1.56 -3.80 2.04
N ASN A 112 0.94 -2.89 2.79
CA ASN A 112 0.02 -3.24 3.86
C ASN A 112 -1.33 -3.55 3.23
N TRP A 113 -1.69 -4.83 3.20
CA TRP A 113 -2.90 -5.31 2.54
C TRP A 113 -3.30 -6.67 3.08
N SER A 114 -4.59 -6.90 3.23
CA SER A 114 -5.11 -8.21 3.62
C SER A 114 -4.79 -9.26 2.56
N ALA A 115 -4.39 -10.45 3.01
CA ALA A 115 -4.15 -11.58 2.12
C ALA A 115 -5.43 -12.03 1.38
N GLU A 116 -6.60 -11.80 1.99
CA GLU A 116 -7.89 -12.21 1.41
C GLU A 116 -8.38 -11.26 0.32
N THR A 117 -8.02 -9.97 0.39
CA THR A 117 -8.48 -8.97 -0.59
C THR A 117 -7.44 -8.63 -1.65
N PHE A 118 -6.18 -8.93 -1.41
CA PHE A 118 -5.12 -8.66 -2.39
C PHE A 118 -5.32 -9.39 -3.72
N PRO A 119 -5.87 -10.62 -3.78
CA PRO A 119 -6.19 -11.27 -5.06
C PRO A 119 -7.08 -10.44 -5.98
N VAL A 120 -7.97 -9.61 -5.44
CA VAL A 120 -8.80 -8.68 -6.21
C VAL A 120 -7.93 -7.70 -6.99
N ALA A 121 -6.90 -7.15 -6.34
CA ALA A 121 -5.95 -6.24 -6.98
C ALA A 121 -5.12 -6.97 -8.06
N ARG A 122 -4.66 -8.19 -7.79
CA ARG A 122 -3.90 -8.98 -8.77
C ARG A 122 -4.69 -9.25 -10.03
N GLU A 123 -5.97 -9.55 -9.90
CA GLU A 123 -6.86 -9.79 -11.04
C GLU A 123 -7.12 -8.50 -11.83
N ARG A 124 -7.26 -7.38 -11.12
CA ARG A 124 -7.69 -6.10 -11.69
C ARG A 124 -6.57 -5.29 -12.32
N PHE A 125 -5.35 -5.35 -11.77
CA PHE A 125 -4.23 -4.51 -12.19
C PHE A 125 -3.10 -5.31 -12.82
N ALA A 126 -3.03 -5.30 -14.15
CA ALA A 126 -2.01 -6.03 -14.91
C ALA A 126 -0.58 -5.56 -14.59
N PHE A 127 -0.38 -4.29 -14.25
CA PHE A 127 0.95 -3.74 -13.93
C PHE A 127 1.59 -4.39 -12.69
N LEU A 128 0.82 -5.04 -11.83
CA LEU A 128 1.39 -5.77 -10.69
C LEU A 128 2.34 -6.90 -11.12
N GLN A 129 2.20 -7.39 -12.35
CA GLN A 129 3.10 -8.40 -12.92
C GLN A 129 4.49 -7.83 -13.29
N TRP A 130 4.66 -6.52 -13.29
CA TRP A 130 5.95 -5.88 -13.57
C TRP A 130 6.93 -5.99 -12.40
N PHE A 131 6.45 -6.29 -11.21
CA PHE A 131 7.28 -6.47 -10.04
C PHE A 131 7.89 -7.87 -10.01
N GLU A 132 9.16 -7.95 -9.61
CA GLU A 132 9.84 -9.22 -9.37
C GLU A 132 9.15 -9.99 -8.23
N ASP A 133 8.73 -9.27 -7.19
CA ASP A 133 7.97 -9.81 -6.06
C ASP A 133 7.16 -8.71 -5.41
N ILE A 134 6.04 -9.11 -4.79
CA ILE A 134 5.20 -8.23 -3.98
C ILE A 134 5.07 -8.86 -2.60
N ILE A 135 5.60 -8.18 -1.59
CA ILE A 135 5.41 -8.59 -0.20
C ILE A 135 4.11 -8.00 0.32
N VAL A 136 3.18 -8.88 0.68
CA VAL A 136 1.84 -8.53 1.20
C VAL A 136 1.83 -8.79 2.70
N SER A 137 1.60 -7.75 3.48
CA SER A 137 1.65 -7.81 4.95
C SER A 137 0.73 -8.89 5.54
N GLY A 138 -0.46 -9.07 4.98
CA GLY A 138 -1.42 -10.06 5.44
C GLY A 138 -0.94 -11.51 5.27
N GLU A 139 -0.07 -11.76 4.31
CA GLU A 139 0.55 -13.07 4.12
C GLU A 139 1.69 -13.29 5.12
N GLU A 140 2.45 -12.24 5.44
CA GLU A 140 3.62 -12.29 6.32
C GLU A 140 3.27 -12.07 7.80
N LYS A 141 2.09 -11.54 8.09
CA LYS A 141 1.59 -11.24 9.45
C LYS A 141 2.41 -10.20 10.19
N VAL A 142 3.00 -9.28 9.45
CA VAL A 142 3.74 -8.13 9.94
C VAL A 142 3.49 -6.97 8.98
N ILE A 143 3.41 -5.74 9.51
CA ILE A 143 3.03 -4.55 8.72
C ILE A 143 4.13 -3.50 8.75
N LYS A 144 4.13 -2.61 7.74
CA LYS A 144 4.87 -1.35 7.84
C LYS A 144 4.23 -0.49 8.94
N PRO A 145 5.00 0.24 9.75
CA PRO A 145 6.43 0.48 9.67
C PRO A 145 7.31 -0.42 10.54
N GLU A 146 6.86 -1.61 10.90
CA GLU A 146 7.64 -2.51 11.74
C GLU A 146 8.94 -2.93 11.04
N ALA A 147 10.04 -2.93 11.79
CA ALA A 147 11.37 -3.25 11.24
C ALA A 147 11.42 -4.65 10.61
N GLU A 148 10.63 -5.58 11.13
CA GLU A 148 10.60 -6.97 10.67
C GLU A 148 10.19 -7.11 9.20
N ILE A 149 9.24 -6.29 8.70
CA ILE A 149 8.80 -6.40 7.31
C ILE A 149 9.88 -5.90 6.35
N PHE A 150 10.62 -4.86 6.75
CA PHE A 150 11.75 -4.36 5.97
C PHE A 150 12.91 -5.36 5.99
N GLY A 151 13.17 -5.98 7.14
CA GLY A 151 14.17 -7.03 7.29
C GLY A 151 13.87 -8.24 6.42
N LEU A 152 12.61 -8.64 6.36
CA LEU A 152 12.13 -9.74 5.52
C LEU A 152 12.36 -9.42 4.03
N LEU A 153 12.06 -8.20 3.60
CA LEU A 153 12.31 -7.74 2.23
C LEU A 153 13.80 -7.83 1.89
N VAL A 154 14.66 -7.31 2.75
CA VAL A 154 16.11 -7.33 2.58
C VAL A 154 16.64 -8.76 2.50
N GLN A 155 16.25 -9.61 3.43
CA GLN A 155 16.72 -10.97 3.53
C GLN A 155 16.27 -11.83 2.34
N ARG A 156 14.99 -11.74 1.98
CA ARG A 156 14.39 -12.55 0.91
C ARG A 156 15.00 -12.23 -0.45
N HIS A 157 15.33 -10.98 -0.69
CA HIS A 157 15.81 -10.52 -2.01
C HIS A 157 17.28 -10.14 -2.05
N GLY A 158 18.00 -10.27 -0.94
CA GLY A 158 19.43 -9.94 -0.87
C GLY A 158 19.69 -8.46 -1.17
N LEU A 159 18.83 -7.57 -0.67
CA LEU A 159 18.95 -6.14 -0.94
C LEU A 159 20.00 -5.49 -0.05
N MET A 160 20.59 -4.42 -0.58
CA MET A 160 21.41 -3.49 0.20
C MET A 160 20.56 -2.22 0.41
N PRO A 161 20.15 -1.92 1.65
CA PRO A 161 19.27 -0.75 1.91
C PRO A 161 19.79 0.56 1.30
N GLU A 162 21.09 0.83 1.42
CA GLU A 162 21.72 2.05 0.90
C GLU A 162 21.71 2.13 -0.64
N ARG A 163 21.37 1.03 -1.32
CA ARG A 163 21.24 0.93 -2.77
C ARG A 163 19.78 0.68 -3.19
N THR A 164 18.87 0.77 -2.25
CA THR A 164 17.43 0.47 -2.45
C THR A 164 16.60 1.71 -2.15
N VAL A 165 15.77 2.11 -3.12
CA VAL A 165 14.79 3.18 -2.98
C VAL A 165 13.51 2.60 -2.38
N PHE A 166 12.91 3.29 -1.41
CA PHE A 166 11.61 2.95 -0.84
C PHE A 166 10.66 4.13 -1.01
N ILE A 167 9.51 3.88 -1.65
CA ILE A 167 8.51 4.89 -1.98
C ILE A 167 7.21 4.57 -1.26
N ASP A 168 6.70 5.52 -0.47
CA ASP A 168 5.47 5.35 0.29
C ASP A 168 4.81 6.72 0.52
N ASP A 169 3.49 6.76 0.59
CA ASP A 169 2.72 7.97 0.88
C ASP A 169 2.67 8.28 2.38
N SER A 170 2.98 7.31 3.23
CA SER A 170 3.09 7.48 4.67
C SER A 170 4.51 7.92 5.05
N LEU A 171 4.64 9.16 5.54
CA LEU A 171 5.93 9.65 6.02
C LEU A 171 6.50 8.75 7.13
N ARG A 172 5.65 8.22 8.00
CA ARG A 172 6.04 7.29 9.07
C ARG A 172 6.73 6.05 8.51
N ASN A 173 6.21 5.49 7.43
CA ASN A 173 6.82 4.33 6.76
C ASN A 173 8.14 4.71 6.10
N VAL A 174 8.21 5.87 5.46
CA VAL A 174 9.43 6.37 4.81
C VAL A 174 10.53 6.61 5.84
N GLU A 175 10.21 7.23 6.98
CA GLU A 175 11.17 7.48 8.05
C GLU A 175 11.68 6.18 8.67
N ALA A 176 10.81 5.18 8.85
CA ALA A 176 11.21 3.87 9.33
C ALA A 176 12.19 3.19 8.36
N ALA A 177 11.92 3.26 7.06
CA ALA A 177 12.82 2.74 6.04
C ALA A 177 14.18 3.47 6.03
N ARG A 178 14.14 4.80 6.12
CA ARG A 178 15.38 5.62 6.20
C ARG A 178 16.22 5.25 7.40
N ALA A 179 15.60 5.01 8.56
CA ALA A 179 16.30 4.59 9.77
C ALA A 179 17.02 3.25 9.59
N LEU A 180 16.56 2.41 8.67
CA LEU A 180 17.18 1.13 8.32
C LEU A 180 18.16 1.24 7.14
N GLY A 181 18.43 2.45 6.66
CA GLY A 181 19.42 2.71 5.60
C GLY A 181 18.85 2.82 4.20
N PHE A 182 17.54 2.64 4.00
CA PHE A 182 16.91 2.80 2.69
C PHE A 182 16.93 4.26 2.23
N ARG A 183 16.88 4.46 0.92
CA ARG A 183 16.77 5.77 0.29
C ARG A 183 15.28 6.08 0.10
N GLY A 184 14.68 6.75 1.08
CA GLY A 184 13.25 6.97 1.11
C GLY A 184 12.79 8.14 0.26
N ILE A 185 11.70 7.93 -0.49
CA ILE A 185 10.96 8.99 -1.17
C ILE A 185 9.56 9.06 -0.56
N HIS A 186 9.22 10.19 0.05
CA HIS A 186 7.87 10.44 0.53
C HIS A 186 7.00 10.85 -0.66
N PHE A 187 6.05 9.99 -1.02
CA PHE A 187 5.13 10.24 -2.12
C PHE A 187 4.03 11.22 -1.68
N THR A 188 4.06 12.42 -2.26
CA THR A 188 3.04 13.45 -2.05
C THR A 188 2.33 13.82 -3.37
N GLY A 189 2.60 13.08 -4.43
CA GLY A 189 2.09 13.28 -5.78
C GLY A 189 3.10 12.80 -6.80
N THR A 190 2.71 12.77 -8.06
CA THR A 190 3.56 12.28 -9.16
C THR A 190 4.84 13.08 -9.30
N ASP A 191 4.77 14.41 -9.09
CA ASP A 191 5.95 15.27 -9.21
C ASP A 191 7.01 14.96 -8.15
N SER A 192 6.58 14.69 -6.91
CA SER A 192 7.52 14.29 -5.85
C SER A 192 8.21 12.98 -6.19
N LEU A 193 7.50 12.04 -6.76
CA LEU A 193 8.04 10.76 -7.19
C LEU A 193 9.03 10.94 -8.33
N ARG A 194 8.65 11.66 -9.38
CA ARG A 194 9.53 11.92 -10.52
C ARG A 194 10.81 12.61 -10.08
N ASN A 195 10.69 13.70 -9.31
CA ASN A 195 11.82 14.48 -8.83
C ASN A 195 12.74 13.66 -7.93
N GLY A 196 12.16 12.86 -7.04
CA GLY A 196 12.93 11.98 -6.16
C GLY A 196 13.73 10.93 -6.94
N LEU A 197 13.13 10.31 -7.94
CA LEU A 197 13.79 9.32 -8.79
C LEU A 197 14.90 9.95 -9.63
N GLN A 198 14.64 11.12 -10.20
CA GLN A 198 15.66 11.87 -10.96
C GLN A 198 16.84 12.28 -10.12
N ALA A 199 16.60 12.72 -8.87
CA ALA A 199 17.67 13.08 -7.94
C ALA A 199 18.56 11.89 -7.58
N LEU A 200 18.06 10.66 -7.74
CA LEU A 200 18.78 9.42 -7.50
C LEU A 200 19.42 8.84 -8.77
N GLY A 201 19.40 9.58 -9.87
CA GLY A 201 20.00 9.17 -11.13
C GLY A 201 19.12 8.29 -12.02
N LEU A 202 17.83 8.17 -11.70
CA LEU A 202 16.85 7.42 -12.49
C LEU A 202 15.99 8.38 -13.33
N LEU A 203 15.45 7.90 -14.45
CA LEU A 203 14.54 8.68 -15.33
C LEU A 203 15.17 9.96 -15.91
N GLN A 204 16.47 9.97 -16.13
CA GLN A 204 17.18 11.18 -16.64
C GLN A 204 16.93 11.46 -18.13
N HIS A 205 16.40 10.47 -18.85
CA HIS A 205 16.20 10.53 -20.30
C HIS A 205 14.72 10.46 -20.71
N ALA A 206 13.84 10.74 -19.77
CA ALA A 206 12.39 10.75 -20.04
C ALA A 206 11.92 12.11 -20.50
#